data_16b7e7658cb930a16a4e92e7c7c04563
#
_entry.id   16b7e7658cb930a16a4e92e7c7c04563
#
_cell.length_a   1.000
_cell.length_b   1.000
_cell.length_c   1.000
_cell.angle_alpha   90.00
_cell.angle_beta   90.00
_cell.angle_gamma   90.00
#
_symmetry.space_group_name_H-M   'P 1'
#
loop_
_entity.id
_entity.type
_entity.pdbx_description
1 polymer ?
#
loop_
_entity_poly.entity_id
_entity_poly.type
_entity_poly.pdbx_seq_one_letter_code
_entity_poly.pdbx_strand_id
1 'polypeptide(L)'
;MHNNIMAAGSRDRPPMLAIGRYAQWRSRFLRYIDTRPNGDALRKCILKGLYTPTIVTTPDVPATEDSPVVPEQTIVETVMNMTPKNKAHFESEKEAIHLILTGIGDEIYSTVDTCQTSQEMWEAIERLQQGESLNIQDVETNLFWEFGQFTSHDGETIESYYTRFY
;
A
#
# COMPACT_ATOMS: atom_id res chain seq x y z
N MET A 1 23.49 -3.60 -10.16
CA MET A 1 22.94 -4.97 -10.22
C MET A 1 22.33 -5.45 -8.90
N HIS A 2 22.87 -5.07 -7.74
CA HIS A 2 22.39 -5.54 -6.42
C HIS A 2 20.93 -5.15 -6.12
N ASN A 3 20.50 -3.94 -6.50
CA ASN A 3 19.14 -3.44 -6.27
C ASN A 3 18.03 -4.21 -7.03
N ASN A 4 18.34 -4.84 -8.16
CA ASN A 4 17.32 -5.58 -8.93
C ASN A 4 16.97 -6.93 -8.31
N ILE A 5 17.89 -7.56 -7.58
CA ILE A 5 17.66 -8.86 -6.92
C ILE A 5 16.77 -8.66 -5.70
N MET A 6 17.00 -7.59 -4.93
CA MET A 6 16.19 -7.26 -3.75
C MET A 6 14.76 -6.85 -4.13
N ALA A 7 14.58 -6.16 -5.26
CA ALA A 7 13.28 -5.77 -5.77
C ALA A 7 12.43 -6.96 -6.29
N ALA A 8 13.03 -8.10 -6.57
CA ALA A 8 12.31 -9.28 -7.06
C ALA A 8 11.49 -10.00 -5.98
N GLY A 9 11.89 -9.87 -4.70
CA GLY A 9 11.32 -10.64 -3.61
C GLY A 9 11.73 -12.12 -3.66
N SER A 10 11.36 -12.87 -2.65
CA SER A 10 11.53 -14.31 -2.58
C SER A 10 10.24 -14.96 -2.01
N ARG A 11 10.20 -16.29 -1.95
CA ARG A 11 9.06 -17.00 -1.36
C ARG A 11 8.75 -16.54 0.07
N ASP A 12 9.78 -16.21 0.83
CA ASP A 12 9.69 -15.88 2.26
C ASP A 12 9.79 -14.37 2.55
N ARG A 13 10.07 -13.57 1.52
CA ARG A 13 10.26 -12.12 1.66
C ARG A 13 9.49 -11.35 0.59
N PRO A 14 8.71 -10.32 0.95
CA PRO A 14 8.03 -9.47 -0.02
C PRO A 14 9.03 -8.72 -0.90
N PRO A 15 8.60 -8.31 -2.11
CA PRO A 15 9.41 -7.45 -2.97
C PRO A 15 9.65 -6.11 -2.30
N MET A 16 10.86 -5.57 -2.44
CA MET A 16 11.20 -4.23 -1.94
C MET A 16 10.81 -3.14 -2.94
N LEU A 17 10.28 -2.04 -2.41
CA LEU A 17 9.99 -0.84 -3.18
C LEU A 17 11.32 -0.15 -3.56
N ALA A 18 11.52 0.01 -4.85
CA ALA A 18 12.61 0.80 -5.40
C ALA A 18 12.06 2.14 -5.93
N ILE A 19 12.83 3.20 -5.76
CA ILE A 19 12.50 4.55 -6.23
C ILE A 19 12.10 4.52 -7.71
N GLY A 20 11.01 5.19 -8.07
CA GLY A 20 10.48 5.27 -9.43
C GLY A 20 9.83 3.99 -9.97
N ARG A 21 9.68 2.94 -9.15
CA ARG A 21 9.09 1.65 -9.56
C ARG A 21 7.84 1.25 -8.77
N TYR A 22 7.11 2.21 -8.25
CA TYR A 22 5.94 1.96 -7.41
C TYR A 22 4.87 1.08 -8.09
N ALA A 23 4.46 1.37 -9.31
CA ALA A 23 3.42 0.61 -9.99
C ALA A 23 3.79 -0.88 -10.14
N GLN A 24 5.06 -1.17 -10.44
CA GLN A 24 5.58 -2.53 -10.54
C GLN A 24 5.66 -3.20 -9.16
N TRP A 25 6.13 -2.48 -8.15
CA TRP A 25 6.20 -2.96 -6.78
C TRP A 25 4.79 -3.26 -6.26
N ARG A 26 3.84 -2.35 -6.41
CA ARG A 26 2.45 -2.52 -6.00
C ARG A 26 1.85 -3.80 -6.54
N SER A 27 2.00 -4.04 -7.84
CA SER A 27 1.50 -5.24 -8.49
C SER A 27 2.15 -6.52 -7.95
N ARG A 28 3.47 -6.50 -7.77
CA ARG A 28 4.22 -7.65 -7.25
C ARG A 28 3.93 -7.91 -5.78
N PHE A 29 3.83 -6.86 -4.98
CA PHE A 29 3.53 -6.95 -3.55
C PHE A 29 2.15 -7.55 -3.33
N LEU A 30 1.11 -7.06 -4.00
CA LEU A 30 -0.23 -7.61 -3.90
C LEU A 30 -0.30 -9.06 -4.37
N ARG A 31 0.43 -9.41 -5.42
CA ARG A 31 0.54 -10.82 -5.87
C ARG A 31 1.25 -11.68 -4.83
N TYR A 32 2.28 -11.17 -4.19
CA TYR A 32 2.95 -11.87 -3.08
C TYR A 32 1.98 -12.11 -1.92
N ILE A 33 1.21 -11.10 -1.51
CA ILE A 33 0.16 -11.24 -0.51
C ILE A 33 -0.82 -12.36 -0.87
N ASP A 34 -1.29 -12.40 -2.13
CA ASP A 34 -2.24 -13.40 -2.61
C ASP A 34 -1.68 -14.85 -2.53
N THR A 35 -0.36 -15.04 -2.47
CA THR A 35 0.27 -16.36 -2.28
C THR A 35 0.31 -16.84 -0.84
N ARG A 36 0.00 -15.97 0.13
CA ARG A 36 0.01 -16.32 1.57
C ARG A 36 -1.24 -17.12 1.95
N PRO A 37 -1.16 -18.01 2.95
CA PRO A 37 -2.32 -18.79 3.42
C PRO A 37 -3.53 -17.92 3.82
N ASN A 38 -3.28 -16.73 4.36
CA ASN A 38 -4.27 -15.74 4.78
C ASN A 38 -4.34 -14.52 3.82
N GLY A 39 -3.98 -14.72 2.55
CA GLY A 39 -3.84 -13.66 1.56
C GLY A 39 -5.07 -12.77 1.40
N ASP A 40 -6.27 -13.36 1.38
CA ASP A 40 -7.53 -12.60 1.32
C ASP A 40 -7.73 -11.66 2.52
N ALA A 41 -7.37 -12.12 3.71
CA ALA A 41 -7.48 -11.34 4.94
C ALA A 41 -6.44 -10.20 4.97
N LEU A 42 -5.18 -10.50 4.62
CA LEU A 42 -4.10 -9.52 4.49
C LEU A 42 -4.46 -8.43 3.47
N ARG A 43 -4.96 -8.84 2.30
CA ARG A 43 -5.38 -7.90 1.26
C ARG A 43 -6.51 -6.99 1.72
N LYS A 44 -7.44 -7.49 2.54
CA LYS A 44 -8.50 -6.66 3.13
C LYS A 44 -7.94 -5.65 4.11
N CYS A 45 -7.04 -6.03 5.01
CA CYS A 45 -6.38 -5.11 5.94
C CYS A 45 -5.72 -3.96 5.17
N ILE A 46 -4.93 -4.28 4.14
CA ILE A 46 -4.18 -3.30 3.36
C ILE A 46 -5.08 -2.36 2.55
N LEU A 47 -6.13 -2.87 1.90
CA LEU A 47 -6.93 -2.11 0.95
C LEU A 47 -8.25 -1.58 1.51
N LYS A 48 -8.78 -2.17 2.58
CA LYS A 48 -10.08 -1.82 3.17
C LYS A 48 -9.98 -1.39 4.62
N GLY A 49 -8.83 -1.60 5.24
CA GLY A 49 -8.53 -1.25 6.61
C GLY A 49 -8.77 -2.36 7.62
N LEU A 50 -8.50 -2.02 8.87
CA LEU A 50 -8.67 -2.87 10.03
C LEU A 50 -10.12 -3.35 10.15
N TYR A 51 -10.28 -4.63 10.51
CA TYR A 51 -11.61 -5.16 10.82
C TYR A 51 -12.20 -4.47 12.05
N THR A 52 -13.37 -3.90 11.89
CA THR A 52 -14.13 -3.30 12.99
C THR A 52 -15.23 -4.28 13.42
N PRO A 53 -15.22 -4.74 14.72
CA PRO A 53 -16.25 -5.63 15.23
C PRO A 53 -17.64 -5.03 15.06
N THR A 54 -18.57 -5.83 14.58
CA THR A 54 -19.96 -5.45 14.35
C THR A 54 -20.86 -5.88 15.50
N ILE A 55 -22.07 -5.36 15.54
CA ILE A 55 -23.09 -5.79 16.48
C ILE A 55 -23.77 -7.01 15.89
N VAL A 56 -23.75 -8.13 16.62
CA VAL A 56 -24.41 -9.37 16.24
C VAL A 56 -25.62 -9.58 17.13
N THR A 57 -26.77 -9.81 16.49
CA THR A 57 -28.01 -10.19 17.18
C THR A 57 -28.06 -11.71 17.24
N THR A 58 -28.02 -12.26 18.45
CA THR A 58 -28.30 -13.68 18.68
C THR A 58 -29.80 -13.89 18.75
N PRO A 59 -30.39 -14.77 17.90
CA PRO A 59 -31.83 -15.04 17.95
C PRO A 59 -32.21 -15.62 19.32
N ASP A 60 -33.45 -15.45 19.68
CA ASP A 60 -34.03 -16.07 20.86
C ASP A 60 -33.95 -17.60 20.78
N VAL A 61 -33.56 -18.23 21.88
CA VAL A 61 -33.55 -19.68 22.02
C VAL A 61 -34.77 -20.06 22.88
N PRO A 62 -35.76 -20.84 22.32
CA PRO A 62 -36.93 -21.25 23.10
C PRO A 62 -36.52 -22.13 24.28
N ALA A 63 -37.29 -22.10 25.35
CA ALA A 63 -37.06 -22.92 26.53
C ALA A 63 -37.11 -24.42 26.16
N THR A 64 -36.13 -25.15 26.67
CA THR A 64 -36.10 -26.61 26.70
C THR A 64 -36.32 -27.11 28.13
N GLU A 65 -36.59 -28.43 28.32
CA GLU A 65 -36.88 -28.96 29.66
C GLU A 65 -35.79 -28.68 30.69
N ASP A 66 -34.52 -28.45 30.22
CA ASP A 66 -33.37 -28.21 31.10
C ASP A 66 -32.80 -26.79 31.03
N SER A 67 -33.41 -25.86 30.24
CA SER A 67 -32.84 -24.52 30.05
C SER A 67 -33.94 -23.46 29.88
N PRO A 68 -33.83 -22.31 30.60
CA PRO A 68 -34.79 -21.21 30.47
C PRO A 68 -34.70 -20.55 29.07
N VAL A 69 -35.76 -19.82 28.71
CA VAL A 69 -35.75 -18.98 27.49
C VAL A 69 -34.61 -17.99 27.55
N VAL A 70 -33.79 -17.96 26.50
CA VAL A 70 -32.78 -16.91 26.32
C VAL A 70 -33.37 -15.91 25.33
N PRO A 71 -33.68 -14.68 25.78
CA PRO A 71 -34.23 -13.67 24.89
C PRO A 71 -33.20 -13.23 23.85
N GLU A 72 -33.67 -12.70 22.73
CA GLU A 72 -32.81 -12.06 21.73
C GLU A 72 -31.90 -11.06 22.39
N GLN A 73 -30.58 -11.22 22.17
CA GLN A 73 -29.55 -10.36 22.74
C GLN A 73 -28.70 -9.76 21.62
N THR A 74 -28.48 -8.46 21.74
CA THR A 74 -27.58 -7.72 20.87
C THR A 74 -26.23 -7.61 21.56
N ILE A 75 -25.22 -8.32 21.04
CA ILE A 75 -23.87 -8.32 21.59
C ILE A 75 -22.87 -7.79 20.57
N VAL A 76 -21.85 -7.12 21.06
CA VAL A 76 -20.72 -6.73 20.21
C VAL A 76 -19.92 -7.98 19.83
N GLU A 77 -19.56 -8.09 18.57
CA GLU A 77 -18.75 -9.17 18.07
C GLU A 77 -17.40 -9.23 18.81
N THR A 78 -17.02 -10.41 19.26
CA THR A 78 -15.75 -10.68 19.95
C THR A 78 -15.00 -11.75 19.19
N VAL A 79 -13.69 -11.90 19.44
CA VAL A 79 -12.85 -12.93 18.80
C VAL A 79 -13.43 -14.34 18.96
N MET A 80 -14.25 -14.58 20.00
CA MET A 80 -14.85 -15.89 20.29
C MET A 80 -16.11 -16.16 19.45
N ASN A 81 -16.86 -15.15 19.08
CA ASN A 81 -18.12 -15.27 18.31
C ASN A 81 -17.99 -14.77 16.85
N MET A 82 -16.80 -14.29 16.44
CA MET A 82 -16.52 -13.94 15.06
C MET A 82 -16.59 -15.15 14.13
N THR A 83 -17.08 -14.90 12.91
CA THR A 83 -16.91 -15.91 11.84
C THR A 83 -15.41 -16.13 11.57
N PRO A 84 -15.01 -17.33 11.09
CA PRO A 84 -13.60 -17.60 10.77
C PRO A 84 -12.98 -16.57 9.82
N LYS A 85 -13.78 -16.04 8.90
CA LYS A 85 -13.35 -15.02 7.92
C LYS A 85 -13.10 -13.66 8.58
N ASN A 86 -13.95 -13.25 9.51
CA ASN A 86 -13.81 -11.99 10.25
C ASN A 86 -12.65 -12.07 11.23
N LYS A 87 -12.50 -13.21 11.90
CA LYS A 87 -11.38 -13.50 12.79
C LYS A 87 -10.06 -13.43 12.05
N ALA A 88 -9.95 -14.08 10.88
CA ALA A 88 -8.76 -14.02 10.05
C ALA A 88 -8.43 -12.57 9.63
N HIS A 89 -9.43 -11.76 9.28
CA HIS A 89 -9.23 -10.35 8.95
C HIS A 89 -8.71 -9.56 10.17
N PHE A 90 -9.32 -9.75 11.34
CA PHE A 90 -8.90 -9.09 12.58
C PHE A 90 -7.45 -9.43 12.97
N GLU A 91 -7.08 -10.72 12.88
CA GLU A 91 -5.75 -11.22 13.28
C GLU A 91 -4.65 -10.88 12.26
N SER A 92 -5.00 -10.62 10.99
CA SER A 92 -4.02 -10.39 9.93
C SER A 92 -3.41 -8.99 9.90
N GLU A 93 -3.92 -8.03 10.65
CA GLU A 93 -3.46 -6.64 10.62
C GLU A 93 -1.98 -6.51 10.99
N LYS A 94 -1.55 -7.18 12.05
CA LYS A 94 -0.14 -7.14 12.50
C LYS A 94 0.81 -7.72 11.45
N GLU A 95 0.40 -8.79 10.79
CA GLU A 95 1.19 -9.39 9.71
C GLU A 95 1.23 -8.45 8.49
N ALA A 96 0.11 -7.82 8.15
CA ALA A 96 0.04 -6.85 7.04
C ALA A 96 1.00 -5.67 7.26
N ILE A 97 1.02 -5.09 8.46
CA ILE A 97 1.97 -4.04 8.86
C ILE A 97 3.41 -4.54 8.70
N HIS A 98 3.73 -5.71 9.24
CA HIS A 98 5.07 -6.28 9.17
C HIS A 98 5.52 -6.51 7.72
N LEU A 99 4.65 -7.00 6.85
CA LEU A 99 4.96 -7.24 5.45
C LEU A 99 5.19 -5.92 4.69
N ILE A 100 4.41 -4.88 4.95
CA ILE A 100 4.65 -3.56 4.35
C ILE A 100 6.01 -3.02 4.78
N LEU A 101 6.31 -3.00 6.09
CA LEU A 101 7.59 -2.52 6.61
C LEU A 101 8.78 -3.31 6.06
N THR A 102 8.63 -4.61 5.83
CA THR A 102 9.67 -5.44 5.21
C THR A 102 9.84 -5.17 3.71
N GLY A 103 8.78 -4.67 3.05
CA GLY A 103 8.75 -4.37 1.61
C GLY A 103 9.13 -2.94 1.24
N ILE A 104 9.52 -2.10 2.18
CA ILE A 104 9.98 -0.72 1.95
C ILE A 104 11.42 -0.53 2.43
N GLY A 105 12.13 0.45 1.84
CA GLY A 105 13.46 0.86 2.28
C GLY A 105 13.41 1.94 3.36
N ASP A 106 14.56 2.17 4.00
CA ASP A 106 14.71 3.16 5.09
C ASP A 106 14.29 4.57 4.67
N GLU A 107 14.46 4.92 3.41
CA GLU A 107 14.08 6.22 2.84
C GLU A 107 12.57 6.49 2.94
N ILE A 108 11.76 5.44 2.82
CA ILE A 108 10.30 5.51 2.85
C ILE A 108 9.76 5.29 4.27
N TYR A 109 10.57 4.70 5.14
CA TYR A 109 10.17 4.35 6.49
C TYR A 109 9.64 5.55 7.28
N SER A 110 10.31 6.71 7.18
CA SER A 110 9.89 7.95 7.84
C SER A 110 8.49 8.43 7.43
N THR A 111 8.04 8.07 6.22
CA THR A 111 6.70 8.42 5.71
C THR A 111 5.60 7.62 6.38
N VAL A 112 5.89 6.40 6.81
CA VAL A 112 4.92 5.46 7.42
C VAL A 112 5.06 5.32 8.93
N ASP A 113 6.09 5.90 9.54
CA ASP A 113 6.43 5.75 10.96
C ASP A 113 5.30 6.19 11.90
N THR A 114 4.51 7.19 11.51
CA THR A 114 3.37 7.69 12.28
C THR A 114 2.06 6.94 12.03
N CYS A 115 2.01 6.06 11.03
CA CYS A 115 0.82 5.30 10.68
C CYS A 115 0.57 4.17 11.68
N GLN A 116 -0.68 3.97 12.06
CA GLN A 116 -1.09 2.95 13.02
C GLN A 116 -1.63 1.69 12.36
N THR A 117 -2.14 1.80 11.13
CA THR A 117 -2.76 0.69 10.41
C THR A 117 -2.04 0.42 9.09
N SER A 118 -2.17 -0.82 8.61
CA SER A 118 -1.63 -1.24 7.32
C SER A 118 -2.22 -0.45 6.16
N GLN A 119 -3.49 -0.05 6.24
CA GLN A 119 -4.15 0.79 5.25
C GLN A 119 -3.53 2.20 5.22
N GLU A 120 -3.35 2.84 6.39
CA GLU A 120 -2.72 4.16 6.47
C GLU A 120 -1.31 4.16 5.88
N MET A 121 -0.52 3.11 6.19
CA MET A 121 0.82 2.93 5.60
C MET A 121 0.76 2.82 4.08
N TRP A 122 -0.17 2.01 3.57
CA TRP A 122 -0.35 1.82 2.14
C TRP A 122 -0.71 3.12 1.42
N GLU A 123 -1.68 3.85 1.96
CA GLU A 123 -2.11 5.15 1.43
C GLU A 123 -1.02 6.22 1.52
N ALA A 124 -0.20 6.20 2.58
CA ALA A 124 0.93 7.10 2.73
C ALA A 124 1.99 6.86 1.64
N ILE A 125 2.29 5.59 1.35
CA ILE A 125 3.21 5.20 0.27
C ILE A 125 2.62 5.61 -1.10
N GLU A 126 1.33 5.40 -1.35
CA GLU A 126 0.68 5.84 -2.59
C GLU A 126 0.78 7.35 -2.79
N ARG A 127 0.51 8.14 -1.76
CA ARG A 127 0.62 9.61 -1.81
C ARG A 127 2.04 10.09 -2.06
N LEU A 128 3.04 9.47 -1.42
CA LEU A 128 4.44 9.77 -1.66
C LEU A 128 4.81 9.57 -3.12
N GLN A 129 4.41 8.44 -3.70
CA GLN A 129 4.72 8.10 -5.08
C GLN A 129 3.98 8.96 -6.11
N GLN A 130 2.78 9.42 -5.80
CA GLN A 130 2.08 10.41 -6.63
C GLN A 130 2.83 11.73 -6.64
N GLY A 131 3.31 12.20 -5.48
CA GLY A 131 4.13 13.41 -5.37
C GLY A 131 5.44 13.30 -6.16
N GLU A 132 6.15 12.18 -6.07
CA GLU A 132 7.37 11.92 -6.84
C GLU A 132 7.09 11.92 -8.36
N SER A 133 6.00 11.31 -8.79
CA SER A 133 5.63 11.27 -10.22
C SER A 133 5.34 12.65 -10.78
N LEU A 134 4.63 13.49 -10.03
CA LEU A 134 4.36 14.88 -10.43
C LEU A 134 5.66 15.69 -10.51
N ASN A 135 6.54 15.53 -9.53
CA ASN A 135 7.83 16.25 -9.54
C ASN A 135 8.72 15.83 -10.72
N ILE A 136 8.78 14.56 -11.07
CA ILE A 136 9.51 14.07 -12.26
C ILE A 136 8.93 14.68 -13.53
N GLN A 137 7.61 14.71 -13.67
CA GLN A 137 6.95 15.29 -14.84
C GLN A 137 7.21 16.78 -14.96
N ASP A 138 7.21 17.53 -13.86
CA ASP A 138 7.54 18.95 -13.82
C ASP A 138 9.01 19.20 -14.24
N VAL A 139 9.94 18.38 -13.76
CA VAL A 139 11.36 18.45 -14.13
C VAL A 139 11.54 18.13 -15.62
N GLU A 140 10.90 17.08 -16.12
CA GLU A 140 10.97 16.72 -17.54
C GLU A 140 10.39 17.83 -18.42
N THR A 141 9.27 18.42 -18.00
CA THR A 141 8.63 19.54 -18.73
C THR A 141 9.52 20.76 -18.74
N ASN A 142 10.13 21.12 -17.60
CA ASN A 142 11.03 22.25 -17.52
C ASN A 142 12.27 22.04 -18.38
N LEU A 143 12.89 20.86 -18.34
CA LEU A 143 14.01 20.51 -19.19
C LEU A 143 13.66 20.57 -20.67
N PHE A 144 12.47 20.13 -21.05
CA PHE A 144 11.99 20.24 -22.43
C PHE A 144 11.86 21.69 -22.89
N TRP A 145 11.30 22.56 -22.03
CA TRP A 145 11.19 24.00 -22.34
C TRP A 145 12.56 24.68 -22.39
N GLU A 146 13.45 24.37 -21.47
CA GLU A 146 14.84 24.87 -21.50
C GLU A 146 15.53 24.41 -22.78
N PHE A 147 15.44 23.13 -23.12
CA PHE A 147 16.00 22.61 -24.37
C PHE A 147 15.39 23.28 -25.60
N GLY A 148 14.09 23.56 -25.60
CA GLY A 148 13.40 24.28 -26.67
C GLY A 148 13.92 25.70 -26.91
N GLN A 149 14.45 26.35 -25.87
CA GLN A 149 15.08 27.67 -25.99
C GLN A 149 16.44 27.63 -26.68
N PHE A 150 17.07 26.46 -26.73
CA PHE A 150 18.36 26.25 -27.41
C PHE A 150 18.22 25.85 -28.88
N THR A 151 17.03 25.87 -29.45
CA THR A 151 16.90 25.69 -30.90
C THR A 151 17.45 26.89 -31.64
N SER A 152 18.08 26.64 -32.81
CA SER A 152 18.59 27.70 -33.67
C SER A 152 17.41 28.52 -34.25
N HIS A 153 17.59 29.79 -34.35
CA HIS A 153 16.63 30.68 -35.08
C HIS A 153 16.91 30.64 -36.58
N ASP A 154 15.86 30.81 -37.39
CA ASP A 154 16.03 30.88 -38.83
C ASP A 154 17.04 31.98 -39.21
N GLY A 155 18.11 31.59 -39.93
CA GLY A 155 19.19 32.49 -40.34
C GLY A 155 20.29 32.70 -39.29
N GLU A 156 20.25 32.02 -38.11
CA GLU A 156 21.28 32.09 -37.11
C GLU A 156 22.54 31.36 -37.58
N THR A 157 23.71 32.02 -37.39
CA THR A 157 25.01 31.37 -37.64
C THR A 157 25.40 30.48 -36.49
N ILE A 158 26.22 29.44 -36.77
CA ILE A 158 26.76 28.53 -35.77
C ILE A 158 27.48 29.29 -34.65
N GLU A 159 28.18 30.34 -34.97
CA GLU A 159 28.94 31.19 -34.01
C GLU A 159 28.00 31.97 -33.11
N SER A 160 26.91 32.52 -33.60
CA SER A 160 25.85 33.19 -32.84
C SER A 160 25.12 32.19 -31.92
N TYR A 161 24.84 31.00 -32.42
CA TYR A 161 24.23 29.93 -31.64
C TYR A 161 25.10 29.53 -30.43
N TYR A 162 26.40 29.31 -30.65
CA TYR A 162 27.33 28.99 -29.54
C TYR A 162 27.48 30.11 -28.53
N THR A 163 27.44 31.39 -28.95
CA THR A 163 27.59 32.53 -28.05
C THR A 163 26.44 32.68 -27.05
N ARG A 164 25.29 32.05 -27.31
CA ARG A 164 24.15 32.01 -26.37
C ARG A 164 24.35 31.00 -25.23
N PHE A 165 25.33 30.10 -25.35
CA PHE A 165 25.64 29.09 -24.36
C PHE A 165 26.69 29.51 -23.33
N TYR A 166 27.38 30.61 -23.58
CA TYR A 166 28.42 31.17 -22.71
C TYR A 166 28.07 32.59 -22.28
#